data_5f9ae9d7ba42eb382be7210cb162ba87
#
_entry.id   5f9ae9d7ba42eb382be7210cb162ba87
#
_cell.length_a   1.000
_cell.length_b   1.000
_cell.length_c   1.000
_cell.angle_alpha   90.00
_cell.angle_beta   90.00
_cell.angle_gamma   90.00
#
_symmetry.space_group_name_H-M   'P 1'
#
loop_
_entity.id
_entity.type
_entity.pdbx_description
1 polymer ?
#
loop_
_entity_poly.entity_id
_entity_poly.type
_entity_poly.pdbx_seq_one_letter_code
_entity_poly.pdbx_strand_id
1 'polypeptide(L)'
;WSTNEKVALDVAMGASFEGVRSLSVMKHVGLNVASDALMSMTYIGVNGGLVIIVCDDPGIHSSQNEQDTRLFARFAMVPVLEPSDAEEALSYMSAAYDLSEKFDTPVIVRSTTRLSHTRSPVTLGERTEVARRDFDDNPQKNVMIPSHARIRHSTLIEREKNIAEYLETNELTRWEKADTSVGVITSSISYGY
;
A
#
# COMPACT_ATOMS: atom_id res chain seq x y z
N TRP A 1 -9.66 4.65 16.97
CA TRP A 1 -9.83 3.19 17.01
C TRP A 1 -11.21 2.82 16.50
N SER A 2 -11.27 2.13 15.36
CA SER A 2 -12.53 1.75 14.72
C SER A 2 -13.10 0.44 15.30
N THR A 3 -14.39 0.19 15.11
CA THR A 3 -15.06 -1.02 15.59
C THR A 3 -14.60 -2.29 14.89
N ASN A 4 -14.21 -2.18 13.62
CA ASN A 4 -13.57 -3.23 12.85
C ASN A 4 -12.75 -2.64 11.69
N GLU A 5 -12.02 -3.48 10.97
CA GLU A 5 -11.07 -3.07 9.95
C GLU A 5 -11.75 -2.54 8.68
N LYS A 6 -12.94 -3.05 8.33
CA LYS A 6 -13.72 -2.47 7.23
C LYS A 6 -14.08 -1.02 7.52
N VAL A 7 -14.61 -0.74 8.71
CA VAL A 7 -14.94 0.64 9.13
C VAL A 7 -13.68 1.51 9.18
N ALA A 8 -12.53 0.97 9.64
CA ALA A 8 -11.28 1.70 9.64
C ALA A 8 -10.87 2.14 8.23
N LEU A 9 -10.96 1.23 7.26
CA LEU A 9 -10.63 1.53 5.87
C LEU A 9 -11.66 2.48 5.24
N ASP A 10 -12.96 2.28 5.47
CA ASP A 10 -14.02 3.16 4.96
C ASP A 10 -13.82 4.62 5.44
N VAL A 11 -13.43 4.82 6.71
CA VAL A 11 -13.13 6.16 7.25
C VAL A 11 -11.90 6.76 6.56
N ALA A 12 -10.84 5.97 6.36
CA ALA A 12 -9.65 6.44 5.65
C ALA A 12 -9.96 6.79 4.18
N MET A 13 -10.82 5.99 3.52
CA MET A 13 -11.31 6.27 2.17
C MET A 13 -12.07 7.60 2.13
N GLY A 14 -12.98 7.84 3.07
CA GLY A 14 -13.72 9.09 3.17
C GLY A 14 -12.78 10.30 3.32
N ALA A 15 -11.73 10.18 4.14
CA ALA A 15 -10.70 11.22 4.28
C ALA A 15 -9.93 11.43 2.97
N SER A 16 -9.59 10.36 2.26
CA SER A 16 -8.95 10.44 0.94
C SER A 16 -9.85 11.16 -0.09
N PHE A 17 -11.15 10.87 -0.12
CA PHE A 17 -12.10 11.57 -1.01
C PHE A 17 -12.17 13.06 -0.74
N GLU A 18 -12.06 13.45 0.53
CA GLU A 18 -11.96 14.85 0.95
C GLU A 18 -10.58 15.50 0.63
N GLY A 19 -9.71 14.81 -0.08
CA GLY A 19 -8.45 15.34 -0.59
C GLY A 19 -7.32 15.40 0.45
N VAL A 20 -7.42 14.68 1.57
CA VAL A 20 -6.35 14.59 2.56
C VAL A 20 -5.66 13.24 2.53
N ARG A 21 -4.36 13.21 2.79
CA ARG A 21 -3.62 11.96 2.99
C ARG A 21 -4.16 11.19 4.18
N SER A 22 -4.41 9.91 4.03
CA SER A 22 -5.02 9.08 5.06
C SER A 22 -4.31 7.75 5.22
N LEU A 23 -4.45 7.16 6.40
CA LEU A 23 -3.79 5.92 6.79
C LEU A 23 -4.78 4.98 7.49
N SER A 24 -4.77 3.71 7.08
CA SER A 24 -5.41 2.63 7.82
C SER A 24 -4.36 1.58 8.21
N VAL A 25 -4.40 1.08 9.45
CA VAL A 25 -3.44 0.10 9.95
C VAL A 25 -4.20 -1.11 10.47
N MET A 26 -3.80 -2.29 10.01
CA MET A 26 -4.46 -3.53 10.40
C MET A 26 -3.54 -4.74 10.30
N LYS A 27 -3.94 -5.83 10.91
CA LYS A 27 -3.31 -7.13 10.73
C LYS A 27 -3.79 -7.78 9.42
N HIS A 28 -3.06 -8.77 8.91
CA HIS A 28 -3.46 -9.49 7.70
C HIS A 28 -4.88 -10.07 7.77
N VAL A 29 -5.30 -10.58 8.93
CA VAL A 29 -6.69 -11.07 9.12
C VAL A 29 -7.72 -9.94 9.07
N GLY A 30 -7.34 -8.73 9.47
CA GLY A 30 -8.17 -7.54 9.34
C GLY A 30 -8.36 -7.12 7.88
N LEU A 31 -7.36 -7.36 7.03
CA LEU A 31 -7.47 -7.11 5.59
C LEU A 31 -8.56 -7.98 4.94
N ASN A 32 -8.80 -9.20 5.44
CA ASN A 32 -9.93 -10.03 4.98
C ASN A 32 -11.28 -9.36 5.29
N VAL A 33 -11.40 -8.74 6.46
CA VAL A 33 -12.61 -8.01 6.86
C VAL A 33 -12.78 -6.74 6.01
N ALA A 34 -11.68 -6.06 5.69
CA ALA A 34 -11.65 -4.84 4.89
C ALA A 34 -11.62 -5.09 3.36
N SER A 35 -11.66 -6.35 2.92
CA SER A 35 -11.43 -6.71 1.51
C SER A 35 -12.44 -6.08 0.55
N ASP A 36 -13.71 -6.03 0.90
CA ASP A 36 -14.75 -5.39 0.08
C ASP A 36 -14.46 -3.90 -0.15
N ALA A 37 -14.09 -3.18 0.92
CA ALA A 37 -13.69 -1.79 0.84
C ALA A 37 -12.45 -1.62 -0.05
N LEU A 38 -11.42 -2.44 0.14
CA LEU A 38 -10.21 -2.41 -0.69
C LEU A 38 -10.53 -2.66 -2.16
N MET A 39 -11.28 -3.72 -2.48
CA MET A 39 -11.63 -4.06 -3.87
C MET A 39 -12.42 -2.93 -4.56
N SER A 40 -13.33 -2.28 -3.84
CA SER A 40 -14.05 -1.12 -4.35
C SER A 40 -13.10 0.07 -4.61
N MET A 41 -12.17 0.31 -3.67
CA MET A 41 -11.19 1.41 -3.74
C MET A 41 -10.22 1.27 -4.91
N THR A 42 -9.87 0.05 -5.30
CA THR A 42 -8.98 -0.17 -6.46
C THR A 42 -9.62 0.31 -7.76
N TYR A 43 -10.92 0.25 -7.87
CA TYR A 43 -11.67 0.79 -9.01
C TYR A 43 -11.87 2.30 -8.93
N ILE A 44 -12.27 2.79 -7.76
CA ILE A 44 -12.56 4.22 -7.53
C ILE A 44 -11.27 5.04 -7.62
N GLY A 45 -10.17 4.55 -7.03
CA GLY A 45 -8.94 5.30 -6.86
C GLY A 45 -8.97 6.20 -5.62
N VAL A 46 -8.13 7.22 -5.61
CA VAL A 46 -7.95 8.12 -4.48
C VAL A 46 -8.08 9.58 -4.93
N ASN A 47 -8.23 10.51 -3.99
CA ASN A 47 -8.04 11.94 -4.20
C ASN A 47 -6.84 12.44 -3.39
N GLY A 48 -6.89 12.39 -2.07
CA GLY A 48 -5.69 12.41 -1.23
C GLY A 48 -5.08 11.01 -1.14
N GLY A 49 -3.77 10.91 -0.99
CA GLY A 49 -3.09 9.62 -0.91
C GLY A 49 -3.63 8.72 0.21
N LEU A 50 -3.83 7.45 -0.09
CA LEU A 50 -4.28 6.43 0.88
C LEU A 50 -3.24 5.33 1.01
N VAL A 51 -2.73 5.16 2.23
CA VAL A 51 -1.81 4.09 2.60
C VAL A 51 -2.48 3.12 3.55
N ILE A 52 -2.26 1.83 3.34
CA ILE A 52 -2.76 0.76 4.19
C ILE A 52 -1.55 -0.01 4.72
N ILE A 53 -1.27 0.11 6.03
CA ILE A 53 -0.26 -0.73 6.66
C ILE A 53 -0.90 -2.06 7.02
N VAL A 54 -0.35 -3.15 6.49
CA VAL A 54 -0.78 -4.51 6.82
C VAL A 54 0.36 -5.27 7.50
N CYS A 55 0.08 -5.75 8.70
CA CYS A 55 1.06 -6.46 9.52
C CYS A 55 0.86 -7.97 9.38
N ASP A 56 1.73 -8.62 8.60
CA ASP A 56 1.78 -10.06 8.44
C ASP A 56 2.51 -10.74 9.62
N ASP A 57 2.15 -11.97 9.89
CA ASP A 57 2.76 -12.78 10.95
C ASP A 57 3.33 -14.10 10.39
N PRO A 58 4.41 -14.05 9.59
CA PRO A 58 5.05 -15.25 9.07
C PRO A 58 5.56 -16.13 10.22
N GLY A 59 5.18 -17.42 10.18
CA GLY A 59 5.49 -18.37 11.25
C GLY A 59 4.51 -18.38 12.41
N ILE A 60 3.42 -17.64 12.34
CA ILE A 60 2.28 -17.68 13.29
C ILE A 60 2.74 -17.45 14.74
N HIS A 61 3.38 -16.31 15.01
CA HIS A 61 3.84 -15.97 16.36
C HIS A 61 2.68 -15.62 17.31
N SER A 62 1.64 -14.93 16.79
CA SER A 62 0.47 -14.52 17.60
C SER A 62 -0.83 -14.41 16.77
N SER A 63 -0.94 -15.18 15.71
CA SER A 63 -2.09 -15.19 14.80
C SER A 63 -2.75 -16.55 14.76
N GLN A 64 -4.02 -16.60 14.40
CA GLN A 64 -4.78 -17.84 14.22
C GLN A 64 -4.46 -18.57 12.90
N ASN A 65 -3.78 -17.90 11.97
CA ASN A 65 -3.33 -18.48 10.70
C ASN A 65 -2.21 -17.62 10.10
N GLU A 66 -1.55 -18.12 9.07
CA GLU A 66 -0.58 -17.39 8.27
C GLU A 66 -1.21 -17.01 6.92
N GLN A 67 -1.03 -15.75 6.54
CA GLN A 67 -1.45 -15.22 5.24
C GLN A 67 -0.34 -14.34 4.67
N ASP A 68 -0.26 -14.31 3.36
CA ASP A 68 0.70 -13.46 2.65
C ASP A 68 -0.03 -12.30 1.95
N THR A 69 0.10 -11.12 2.51
CA THR A 69 -0.52 -9.90 1.97
C THR A 69 -0.07 -9.58 0.55
N ARG A 70 1.11 -10.04 0.10
CA ARG A 70 1.58 -9.85 -1.28
C ARG A 70 0.65 -10.51 -2.30
N LEU A 71 0.18 -11.71 -2.00
CA LEU A 71 -0.78 -12.43 -2.86
C LEU A 71 -2.13 -11.72 -2.88
N PHE A 72 -2.55 -11.20 -1.72
CA PHE A 72 -3.79 -10.44 -1.62
C PHE A 72 -3.71 -9.12 -2.41
N ALA A 73 -2.60 -8.40 -2.29
CA ALA A 73 -2.38 -7.16 -3.02
C ALA A 73 -2.31 -7.39 -4.53
N ARG A 74 -1.67 -8.48 -4.98
CA ARG A 74 -1.68 -8.87 -6.39
C ARG A 74 -3.10 -9.16 -6.89
N PHE A 75 -3.91 -9.85 -6.10
CA PHE A 75 -5.32 -10.08 -6.41
C PHE A 75 -6.12 -8.76 -6.50
N ALA A 76 -5.84 -7.82 -5.60
CA ALA A 76 -6.46 -6.50 -5.59
C ALA A 76 -5.87 -5.52 -6.63
N MET A 77 -4.76 -5.87 -7.30
CA MET A 77 -4.04 -5.03 -8.27
C MET A 77 -3.58 -3.68 -7.67
N VAL A 78 -3.01 -3.74 -6.46
CA VAL A 78 -2.45 -2.59 -5.75
C VAL A 78 -0.95 -2.78 -5.48
N PRO A 79 -0.14 -1.72 -5.52
CA PRO A 79 1.28 -1.82 -5.21
C PRO A 79 1.52 -2.13 -3.74
N VAL A 80 2.58 -2.89 -3.48
CA VAL A 80 3.06 -3.22 -2.13
C VAL A 80 4.50 -2.76 -1.97
N LEU A 81 4.77 -2.05 -0.89
CA LEU A 81 6.12 -1.74 -0.43
C LEU A 81 6.45 -2.59 0.79
N GLU A 82 7.63 -3.20 0.78
CA GLU A 82 8.09 -4.12 1.82
C GLU A 82 9.41 -3.63 2.41
N PRO A 83 9.38 -2.74 3.40
CA PRO A 83 10.61 -2.23 4.00
C PRO A 83 11.40 -3.34 4.71
N SER A 84 12.73 -3.24 4.64
CA SER A 84 13.66 -4.19 5.24
C SER A 84 14.03 -3.84 6.69
N ASP A 85 13.98 -2.57 7.04
CA ASP A 85 14.33 -2.05 8.36
C ASP A 85 13.49 -0.82 8.73
N ALA A 86 13.78 -0.20 9.88
CA ALA A 86 13.02 0.95 10.37
C ALA A 86 13.28 2.25 9.58
N GLU A 87 14.49 2.45 9.05
CA GLU A 87 14.83 3.60 8.21
C GLU A 87 14.06 3.54 6.89
N GLU A 88 14.07 2.37 6.26
CA GLU A 88 13.32 2.14 5.03
C GLU A 88 11.80 2.19 5.27
N ALA A 89 11.31 1.71 6.42
CA ALA A 89 9.92 1.84 6.78
C ALA A 89 9.47 3.29 6.88
N LEU A 90 10.31 4.16 7.43
CA LEU A 90 10.05 5.60 7.50
C LEU A 90 10.03 6.25 6.10
N SER A 91 11.03 5.97 5.27
CA SER A 91 11.13 6.53 3.92
C SER A 91 10.01 6.03 3.00
N TYR A 92 9.63 4.75 3.10
CA TYR A 92 8.56 4.16 2.31
C TYR A 92 7.17 4.72 2.64
N MET A 93 6.95 5.27 3.83
CA MET A 93 5.69 5.95 4.13
C MET A 93 5.48 7.18 3.25
N SER A 94 6.53 8.00 3.05
CA SER A 94 6.45 9.14 2.12
C SER A 94 6.25 8.66 0.68
N ALA A 95 7.07 7.71 0.24
CA ALA A 95 6.99 7.15 -1.10
C ALA A 95 5.62 6.49 -1.39
N ALA A 96 5.01 5.84 -0.39
CA ALA A 96 3.69 5.23 -0.53
C ALA A 96 2.59 6.26 -0.80
N TYR A 97 2.61 7.40 -0.11
CA TYR A 97 1.68 8.49 -0.40
C TYR A 97 1.88 9.07 -1.79
N ASP A 98 3.13 9.30 -2.19
CA ASP A 98 3.46 9.86 -3.50
C ASP A 98 3.05 8.89 -4.64
N LEU A 99 3.28 7.57 -4.46
CA LEU A 99 2.80 6.54 -5.37
C LEU A 99 1.26 6.52 -5.44
N SER A 100 0.60 6.58 -4.29
CA SER A 100 -0.85 6.57 -4.21
C SER A 100 -1.46 7.73 -5.01
N GLU A 101 -0.94 8.93 -4.80
CA GLU A 101 -1.41 10.15 -5.47
C GLU A 101 -1.04 10.20 -6.96
N LYS A 102 0.12 9.65 -7.33
CA LYS A 102 0.60 9.61 -8.71
C LYS A 102 -0.20 8.65 -9.58
N PHE A 103 -0.57 7.50 -9.03
CA PHE A 103 -1.23 6.42 -9.78
C PHE A 103 -2.71 6.25 -9.45
N ASP A 104 -3.30 7.16 -8.68
CA ASP A 104 -4.73 7.12 -8.35
C ASP A 104 -5.15 5.75 -7.75
N THR A 105 -4.42 5.27 -6.74
CA THR A 105 -4.61 3.94 -6.15
C THR A 105 -4.22 3.90 -4.67
N PRO A 106 -4.87 3.10 -3.83
CA PRO A 106 -4.31 2.82 -2.51
C PRO A 106 -2.97 2.10 -2.64
N VAL A 107 -2.09 2.26 -1.66
CA VAL A 107 -0.80 1.59 -1.57
C VAL A 107 -0.72 0.80 -0.27
N ILE A 108 -0.29 -0.45 -0.34
CA ILE A 108 -0.05 -1.26 0.85
C ILE A 108 1.43 -1.14 1.25
N VAL A 109 1.67 -0.85 2.53
CA VAL A 109 2.97 -1.03 3.16
C VAL A 109 2.88 -2.27 4.04
N ARG A 110 3.61 -3.31 3.63
CA ARG A 110 3.62 -4.59 4.34
C ARG A 110 4.68 -4.57 5.42
N SER A 111 4.26 -4.71 6.66
CA SER A 111 5.13 -4.99 7.78
C SER A 111 5.08 -6.48 8.13
N THR A 112 6.13 -6.98 8.75
CA THR A 112 6.16 -8.34 9.31
C THR A 112 6.38 -8.28 10.82
N THR A 113 6.10 -9.37 11.53
CA THR A 113 6.36 -9.47 12.97
C THR A 113 7.80 -9.10 13.31
N ARG A 114 8.78 -9.54 12.51
CA ARG A 114 10.20 -9.22 12.74
C ARG A 114 10.48 -7.74 12.58
N LEU A 115 9.99 -7.11 11.50
CA LEU A 115 10.13 -5.68 11.28
C LEU A 115 9.46 -4.88 12.40
N SER A 116 8.23 -5.23 12.79
CA SER A 116 7.46 -4.55 13.83
C SER A 116 8.12 -4.62 15.22
N HIS A 117 8.95 -5.63 15.46
CA HIS A 117 9.71 -5.79 16.72
C HIS A 117 11.16 -5.31 16.64
N THR A 118 11.62 -4.84 15.47
CA THR A 118 12.95 -4.29 15.30
C THR A 118 13.08 -2.93 15.99
N ARG A 119 14.26 -2.65 16.50
CA ARG A 119 14.65 -1.34 17.04
C ARG A 119 15.96 -0.94 16.41
N SER A 120 15.97 0.15 15.67
CA SER A 120 17.17 0.74 15.08
C SER A 120 17.06 2.27 15.10
N PRO A 121 18.18 2.98 15.08
CA PRO A 121 18.18 4.41 14.86
C PRO A 121 17.52 4.72 13.51
N VAL A 122 16.81 5.84 13.45
CA VAL A 122 16.25 6.39 12.21
C VAL A 122 16.58 7.86 12.11
N THR A 123 16.79 8.36 10.89
CA THR A 123 17.04 9.76 10.62
C THR A 123 15.70 10.45 10.38
N LEU A 124 15.28 11.30 11.31
CA LEU A 124 14.05 12.05 11.13
C LEU A 124 14.30 13.20 10.14
N GLY A 125 13.52 13.20 9.07
CA GLY A 125 13.45 14.34 8.14
C GLY A 125 12.59 15.49 8.67
N GLU A 126 12.51 16.55 7.90
CA GLU A 126 11.58 17.66 8.19
C GLU A 126 10.15 17.25 7.85
N ARG A 127 9.19 17.80 8.62
CA ARG A 127 7.77 17.59 8.34
C ARG A 127 7.39 18.31 7.03
N THR A 128 6.90 17.55 6.07
CA THR A 128 6.33 18.11 4.84
C THR A 128 4.83 18.34 5.04
N GLU A 129 4.40 19.58 4.88
CA GLU A 129 2.98 19.93 4.86
C GLU A 129 2.43 19.72 3.45
N VAL A 130 1.39 18.91 3.33
CA VAL A 130 0.69 18.66 2.06
C VAL A 130 -0.66 19.34 2.12
N ALA A 131 -0.91 20.22 1.16
CA ALA A 131 -2.20 20.91 1.07
C ALA A 131 -3.32 19.91 0.77
N ARG A 132 -4.48 20.15 1.38
CA ARG A 132 -5.70 19.43 1.03
C ARG A 132 -6.05 19.73 -0.43
N ARG A 133 -6.42 18.69 -1.18
CA ARG A 133 -6.99 18.81 -2.52
C ARG A 133 -8.48 19.11 -2.46
N ASP A 134 -9.00 19.76 -3.49
CA ASP A 134 -10.45 19.93 -3.61
C ASP A 134 -11.13 18.57 -3.84
N PHE A 135 -12.36 18.46 -3.39
CA PHE A 135 -13.17 17.26 -3.60
C PHE A 135 -13.40 17.04 -5.10
N ASP A 136 -13.14 15.82 -5.58
CA ASP A 136 -13.44 15.42 -6.96
C ASP A 136 -14.90 14.92 -7.03
N ASP A 137 -15.77 15.73 -7.62
CA ASP A 137 -17.21 15.45 -7.74
C ASP A 137 -17.58 14.58 -8.96
N ASN A 138 -16.58 13.93 -9.58
CA ASN A 138 -16.79 13.10 -10.77
C ASN A 138 -17.53 11.78 -10.45
N PRO A 139 -18.84 11.68 -10.76
CA PRO A 139 -19.61 10.47 -10.43
C PRO A 139 -19.15 9.23 -11.22
N GLN A 140 -18.57 9.42 -12.42
CA GLN A 140 -18.07 8.31 -13.24
C GLN A 140 -16.84 7.65 -12.61
N LYS A 141 -16.08 8.40 -11.82
CA LYS A 141 -14.97 7.89 -11.03
C LYS A 141 -15.44 7.35 -9.68
N ASN A 142 -16.27 8.10 -8.97
CA ASN A 142 -16.52 7.89 -7.55
C ASN A 142 -17.72 6.96 -7.25
N VAL A 143 -18.57 6.67 -8.24
CA VAL A 143 -19.76 5.83 -8.07
C VAL A 143 -19.63 4.54 -8.90
N MET A 144 -19.40 3.41 -8.25
CA MET A 144 -19.17 2.12 -8.91
C MET A 144 -20.48 1.38 -9.23
N ILE A 145 -21.20 1.90 -10.24
CA ILE A 145 -22.25 1.12 -10.92
C ILE A 145 -21.66 0.30 -12.07
N PRO A 146 -22.30 -0.75 -12.57
CA PRO A 146 -21.72 -1.65 -13.60
C PRO A 146 -21.21 -0.95 -14.86
N SER A 147 -21.85 0.12 -15.30
CA SER A 147 -21.41 0.91 -16.47
C SER A 147 -20.07 1.62 -16.22
N HIS A 148 -19.90 2.22 -15.05
CA HIS A 148 -18.66 2.89 -14.65
C HIS A 148 -17.55 1.88 -14.35
N ALA A 149 -17.88 0.80 -13.65
CA ALA A 149 -16.93 -0.24 -13.30
C ALA A 149 -16.27 -0.89 -14.53
N ARG A 150 -17.00 -1.07 -15.64
CA ARG A 150 -16.41 -1.59 -16.89
C ARG A 150 -15.30 -0.68 -17.43
N ILE A 151 -15.48 0.64 -17.40
CA ILE A 151 -14.49 1.61 -17.84
C ILE A 151 -13.31 1.62 -16.87
N ARG A 152 -13.61 1.66 -15.56
CA ARG A 152 -12.59 1.68 -14.51
C ARG A 152 -11.76 0.39 -14.48
N HIS A 153 -12.30 -0.75 -14.90
CA HIS A 153 -11.53 -1.98 -15.03
C HIS A 153 -10.39 -1.87 -16.04
N SER A 154 -10.63 -1.26 -17.20
CA SER A 154 -9.56 -0.99 -18.18
C SER A 154 -8.50 -0.04 -17.61
N THR A 155 -8.95 1.00 -16.90
CA THR A 155 -8.03 1.93 -16.20
C THR A 155 -7.19 1.21 -15.15
N LEU A 156 -7.76 0.26 -14.41
CA LEU A 156 -7.06 -0.53 -13.41
C LEU A 156 -5.93 -1.38 -14.03
N ILE A 157 -6.21 -2.05 -15.15
CA ILE A 157 -5.21 -2.87 -15.87
C ILE A 157 -4.07 -1.99 -16.41
N GLU A 158 -4.39 -0.85 -17.00
CA GLU A 158 -3.39 0.09 -17.50
C GLU A 158 -2.54 0.68 -16.37
N ARG A 159 -3.16 1.01 -15.26
CA ARG A 159 -2.49 1.51 -14.06
C ARG A 159 -1.51 0.50 -13.48
N GLU A 160 -1.88 -0.77 -13.38
CA GLU A 160 -0.97 -1.84 -12.93
C GLU A 160 0.29 -1.89 -13.80
N LYS A 161 0.13 -1.84 -15.12
CA LYS A 161 1.25 -1.79 -16.05
C LYS A 161 2.13 -0.57 -15.83
N ASN A 162 1.55 0.62 -15.72
CA ASN A 162 2.29 1.86 -15.52
C ASN A 162 3.04 1.88 -14.18
N ILE A 163 2.46 1.29 -13.13
CA ILE A 163 3.12 1.11 -11.83
C ILE A 163 4.32 0.16 -11.96
N ALA A 164 4.16 -0.97 -12.65
CA ALA A 164 5.25 -1.92 -12.87
C ALA A 164 6.43 -1.27 -13.60
N GLU A 165 6.18 -0.58 -14.71
CA GLU A 165 7.19 0.16 -15.47
C GLU A 165 7.89 1.24 -14.62
N TYR A 166 7.14 1.96 -13.79
CA TYR A 166 7.71 2.96 -12.88
C TYR A 166 8.62 2.33 -11.82
N LEU A 167 8.20 1.23 -11.21
CA LEU A 167 8.97 0.55 -10.16
C LEU A 167 10.25 -0.14 -10.68
N GLU A 168 10.32 -0.49 -11.97
CA GLU A 168 11.55 -1.02 -12.58
C GLU A 168 12.68 0.02 -12.65
N THR A 169 12.34 1.29 -12.69
CA THR A 169 13.31 2.39 -12.84
C THR A 169 13.46 3.27 -11.59
N ASN A 170 12.71 2.96 -10.55
CA ASN A 170 12.66 3.75 -9.32
C ASN A 170 13.63 3.21 -8.26
N GLU A 171 14.09 4.08 -7.37
CA GLU A 171 15.00 3.75 -6.26
C GLU A 171 14.38 2.83 -5.19
N LEU A 172 13.04 2.63 -5.21
CA LEU A 172 12.35 1.67 -4.33
C LEU A 172 12.70 0.21 -4.65
N THR A 173 13.20 -0.06 -5.86
CA THR A 173 13.71 -1.37 -6.27
C THR A 173 15.24 -1.30 -6.34
N ARG A 174 15.91 -2.01 -5.43
CA ARG A 174 17.37 -2.05 -5.39
C ARG A 174 17.90 -3.09 -6.37
N TRP A 175 18.97 -2.73 -7.06
CA TRP A 175 19.71 -3.63 -7.93
C TRP A 175 21.19 -3.55 -7.59
N GLU A 176 21.69 -4.58 -6.89
CA GLU A 176 23.09 -4.70 -6.50
C GLU A 176 23.78 -5.70 -7.42
N LYS A 177 24.76 -5.24 -8.18
CA LYS A 177 25.56 -6.09 -9.04
C LYS A 177 26.76 -6.64 -8.29
N ALA A 178 26.92 -7.96 -8.32
CA ALA A 178 28.11 -8.64 -7.84
C ALA A 178 28.73 -9.46 -8.97
N ASP A 179 30.04 -9.76 -8.88
CA ASP A 179 30.72 -10.61 -9.81
C ASP A 179 30.52 -12.10 -9.46
N THR A 180 29.31 -12.59 -9.71
CA THR A 180 28.90 -13.97 -9.37
C THR A 180 27.92 -14.52 -10.41
N SER A 181 27.91 -15.84 -10.54
CA SER A 181 26.97 -16.58 -11.39
C SER A 181 25.60 -16.84 -10.73
N VAL A 182 25.44 -16.43 -9.48
CA VAL A 182 24.21 -16.65 -8.71
C VAL A 182 23.47 -15.32 -8.52
N GLY A 183 22.20 -15.26 -8.92
CA GLY A 183 21.31 -14.17 -8.64
C GLY A 183 20.46 -14.47 -7.40
N VAL A 184 20.26 -13.46 -6.54
CA VAL A 184 19.39 -13.53 -5.36
C VAL A 184 18.29 -12.47 -5.49
N ILE A 185 17.04 -12.88 -5.32
CA ILE A 185 15.90 -11.99 -5.22
C ILE A 185 15.39 -12.07 -3.79
N THR A 186 15.29 -10.93 -3.12
CA THR A 186 14.86 -10.85 -1.72
C THR A 186 13.99 -9.63 -1.49
N SER A 187 13.22 -9.63 -0.42
CA SER A 187 12.38 -8.49 0.01
C SER A 187 12.26 -8.43 1.53
N SER A 188 11.85 -7.29 2.04
CA SER A 188 11.62 -7.05 3.47
C SER A 188 12.87 -7.37 4.30
N ILE A 189 12.70 -7.77 5.55
CA ILE A 189 13.78 -8.07 6.49
C ILE A 189 14.77 -9.15 6.00
N SER A 190 14.37 -9.97 5.02
CA SER A 190 15.27 -10.98 4.44
C SER A 190 16.46 -10.37 3.68
N TYR A 191 16.36 -9.12 3.28
CA TYR A 191 17.46 -8.36 2.68
C TYR A 191 18.62 -8.13 3.67
N GLY A 192 18.36 -8.10 4.97
CA GLY A 192 19.36 -7.89 6.02
C GLY A 192 20.18 -9.14 6.39
N TYR A 193 19.93 -10.29 5.74
CA TYR A 193 20.68 -11.54 5.98
C TYR A 193 21.66 -11.84 4.86
#